data_c1f9995fcd415e93c2194fd16d05aaa7
#
_entry.id   c1f9995fcd415e93c2194fd16d05aaa7
#
_cell.length_a   1.000
_cell.length_b   1.000
_cell.length_c   1.000
_cell.angle_alpha   90.00
_cell.angle_beta   90.00
_cell.angle_gamma   90.00
#
_symmetry.space_group_name_H-M   'P 1'
#
loop_
_entity.id
_entity.type
_entity.pdbx_description
1 polymer ?
#
loop_
_entity_poly.entity_id
_entity_poly.type
_entity_poly.pdbx_seq_one_letter_code
_entity_poly.pdbx_strand_id
1 'polypeptide(L)'
;SVSQNPNMQFIQTYHEQTAAIAAEGFAKESGLFGVAISTSGPGATNMMTGIADAYFDSIPVLYITGQVNTYEYKYDKPVRQQGFQETDIVSMVKSVTKYAKLIDKAEDIKYELDKALYIALSGRKGPVLLDLPMDIQREEINPETLIGYSGESILNNPLIAWEEIRLLMESSHRPMLLLGAGCCNSDMVLLNDFIRRHHFPVITSLMGRGAIDETYDNYIGMIGSYG
;
A
#
# COMPACT_ATOMS: atom_id res chain seq x y z
N SER A 1 20.29 -4.92 13.93
CA SER A 1 18.83 -4.73 14.00
C SER A 1 18.45 -3.39 13.37
N VAL A 2 17.17 -3.22 13.00
CA VAL A 2 16.64 -1.97 12.43
C VAL A 2 16.94 -0.78 13.33
N SER A 3 16.74 -0.93 14.64
CA SER A 3 17.00 0.12 15.65
C SER A 3 18.46 0.52 15.85
N GLN A 4 19.39 -0.27 15.32
CA GLN A 4 20.83 0.00 15.39
C GLN A 4 21.40 0.57 14.09
N ASN A 5 20.60 0.63 13.02
CA ASN A 5 21.06 1.18 11.75
C ASN A 5 20.91 2.72 11.77
N PRO A 6 22.01 3.49 11.68
CA PRO A 6 21.98 4.95 11.76
C PRO A 6 21.24 5.61 10.57
N ASN A 7 21.04 4.86 9.49
CA ASN A 7 20.34 5.35 8.30
C ASN A 7 18.83 5.06 8.33
N MET A 8 18.33 4.45 9.40
CA MET A 8 16.92 4.11 9.54
C MET A 8 16.31 4.83 10.75
N GLN A 9 15.21 5.52 10.53
CA GLN A 9 14.41 6.07 11.62
C GLN A 9 13.42 5.02 12.09
N PHE A 10 13.41 4.73 13.37
CA PHE A 10 12.53 3.77 14.03
C PHE A 10 11.60 4.47 15.01
N ILE A 11 10.30 4.24 14.88
CA ILE A 11 9.27 4.77 15.78
C ILE A 11 8.56 3.59 16.43
N GLN A 12 8.67 3.47 17.74
CA GLN A 12 7.99 2.43 18.51
C GLN A 12 6.58 2.88 18.88
N THR A 13 5.60 2.02 18.62
CA THR A 13 4.22 2.17 19.08
C THR A 13 3.90 1.15 20.19
N TYR A 14 2.85 1.41 20.96
CA TYR A 14 2.40 0.50 22.02
C TYR A 14 1.38 -0.53 21.54
N HIS A 15 0.89 -0.39 20.31
CA HIS A 15 -0.08 -1.30 19.72
C HIS A 15 0.18 -1.42 18.21
N GLU A 16 0.11 -2.63 17.68
CA GLU A 16 0.45 -2.90 16.28
C GLU A 16 -0.53 -2.27 15.28
N GLN A 17 -1.79 -2.15 15.66
CA GLN A 17 -2.76 -1.40 14.85
C GLN A 17 -2.35 0.06 14.68
N THR A 18 -1.80 0.68 15.74
CA THR A 18 -1.27 2.04 15.66
C THR A 18 -0.06 2.10 14.72
N ALA A 19 0.84 1.10 14.76
CA ALA A 19 1.96 1.03 13.82
C ALA A 19 1.47 0.94 12.37
N ALA A 20 0.48 0.08 12.12
CA ALA A 20 -0.08 -0.13 10.80
C ALA A 20 -0.70 1.15 10.22
N ILE A 21 -1.54 1.83 10.99
CA ILE A 21 -2.20 3.09 10.59
C ILE A 21 -1.20 4.24 10.47
N ALA A 22 -0.18 4.30 11.35
CA ALA A 22 0.88 5.31 11.26
C ALA A 22 1.72 5.14 9.97
N ALA A 23 2.02 3.91 9.58
CA ALA A 23 2.71 3.62 8.32
C ALA A 23 1.87 4.03 7.11
N GLU A 24 0.57 3.81 7.15
CA GLU A 24 -0.37 4.29 6.14
C GLU A 24 -0.37 5.82 6.05
N GLY A 25 -0.53 6.51 7.20
CA GLY A 25 -0.49 7.97 7.27
C GLY A 25 0.82 8.55 6.72
N PHE A 26 1.96 7.90 7.02
CA PHE A 26 3.25 8.28 6.46
C PHE A 26 3.27 8.14 4.93
N ALA A 27 2.78 7.03 4.39
CA ALA A 27 2.75 6.81 2.95
C ALA A 27 1.87 7.84 2.24
N LYS A 28 0.74 8.19 2.83
CA LYS A 28 -0.22 9.16 2.31
C LYS A 28 0.36 10.58 2.26
N GLU A 29 1.02 11.00 3.33
CA GLU A 29 1.59 12.34 3.45
C GLU A 29 2.89 12.50 2.63
N SER A 30 3.78 11.51 2.69
CA SER A 30 5.07 11.59 2.01
C SER A 30 5.03 11.28 0.51
N GLY A 31 3.98 10.60 0.03
CA GLY A 31 3.91 10.06 -1.33
C GLY A 31 4.81 8.83 -1.57
N LEU A 32 5.55 8.40 -0.55
CA LEU A 32 6.38 7.19 -0.55
C LEU A 32 5.55 5.97 -0.14
N PHE A 33 6.20 4.91 0.30
CA PHE A 33 5.53 3.76 0.93
C PHE A 33 5.80 3.76 2.45
N GLY A 34 4.82 3.27 3.22
CA GLY A 34 4.96 3.07 4.65
C GLY A 34 5.56 1.70 4.97
N VAL A 35 6.13 1.57 6.17
CA VAL A 35 6.62 0.28 6.68
C VAL A 35 6.14 0.09 8.11
N ALA A 36 5.53 -1.04 8.42
CA ALA A 36 5.21 -1.43 9.79
C ALA A 36 5.70 -2.84 10.07
N ILE A 37 6.23 -3.05 11.27
CA ILE A 37 6.82 -4.32 11.71
C ILE A 37 6.14 -4.76 12.99
N SER A 38 5.74 -6.04 13.07
CA SER A 38 5.21 -6.66 14.29
C SER A 38 5.79 -8.04 14.55
N THR A 39 5.53 -8.55 15.75
CA THR A 39 5.79 -9.95 16.06
C THR A 39 4.75 -10.89 15.47
N SER A 40 4.98 -12.19 15.59
CA SER A 40 4.02 -13.26 15.22
C SER A 40 2.74 -13.22 16.05
N GLY A 41 1.78 -14.05 15.68
CA GLY A 41 0.57 -14.29 16.47
C GLY A 41 -0.29 -13.05 16.66
N PRO A 42 -0.54 -12.63 17.91
CA PRO A 42 -1.41 -11.49 18.20
C PRO A 42 -0.87 -10.17 17.65
N GLY A 43 0.46 -10.00 17.54
CA GLY A 43 1.03 -8.82 16.92
C GLY A 43 0.69 -8.71 15.44
N ALA A 44 0.82 -9.81 14.69
CA ALA A 44 0.43 -9.87 13.29
C ALA A 44 -1.07 -9.65 13.10
N THR A 45 -1.91 -10.30 13.89
CA THR A 45 -3.39 -10.15 13.77
C THR A 45 -3.88 -8.76 14.17
N ASN A 46 -3.22 -8.08 15.10
CA ASN A 46 -3.54 -6.70 15.47
C ASN A 46 -3.31 -5.70 14.32
N MET A 47 -2.43 -6.01 13.36
CA MET A 47 -2.22 -5.16 12.19
C MET A 47 -3.34 -5.26 11.14
N MET A 48 -4.19 -6.29 11.19
CA MET A 48 -5.16 -6.60 10.12
C MET A 48 -6.10 -5.43 9.80
N THR A 49 -6.52 -4.66 10.79
CA THR A 49 -7.38 -3.49 10.57
C THR A 49 -6.67 -2.45 9.69
N GLY A 50 -5.43 -2.08 10.02
CA GLY A 50 -4.67 -1.12 9.21
C GLY A 50 -4.26 -1.69 7.84
N ILE A 51 -4.03 -3.01 7.73
CA ILE A 51 -3.79 -3.65 6.43
C ILE A 51 -5.04 -3.50 5.52
N ALA A 52 -6.23 -3.76 6.07
CA ALA A 52 -7.47 -3.63 5.33
C ALA A 52 -7.76 -2.17 4.95
N ASP A 53 -7.49 -1.22 5.85
CA ASP A 53 -7.63 0.22 5.62
C ASP A 53 -6.74 0.67 4.46
N ALA A 54 -5.45 0.37 4.51
CA ALA A 54 -4.51 0.65 3.44
C ALA A 54 -4.92 0.01 2.09
N TYR A 55 -5.55 -1.18 2.12
CA TYR A 55 -6.03 -1.84 0.91
C TYR A 55 -7.19 -1.10 0.26
N PHE A 56 -8.20 -0.74 1.05
CA PHE A 56 -9.37 -0.03 0.53
C PHE A 56 -9.03 1.39 0.07
N ASP A 57 -8.11 2.05 0.77
CA ASP A 57 -7.63 3.39 0.42
C ASP A 57 -6.55 3.39 -0.67
N SER A 58 -6.07 2.21 -1.08
CA SER A 58 -5.04 2.05 -2.13
C SER A 58 -3.70 2.67 -1.74
N ILE A 59 -3.33 2.56 -0.48
CA ILE A 59 -2.10 3.12 0.08
C ILE A 59 -1.00 2.05 0.10
N PRO A 60 0.20 2.33 -0.45
CA PRO A 60 1.30 1.36 -0.48
C PRO A 60 1.96 1.27 0.90
N VAL A 61 1.80 0.14 1.56
CA VAL A 61 2.46 -0.16 2.84
C VAL A 61 3.09 -1.55 2.78
N LEU A 62 4.34 -1.65 3.21
CA LEU A 62 5.03 -2.91 3.45
C LEU A 62 4.83 -3.29 4.92
N TYR A 63 4.07 -4.34 5.15
CA TYR A 63 3.91 -4.97 6.46
C TYR A 63 4.90 -6.12 6.58
N ILE A 64 5.65 -6.15 7.67
CA ILE A 64 6.59 -7.23 8.01
C ILE A 64 6.14 -7.84 9.32
N THR A 65 5.87 -9.14 9.31
CA THR A 65 5.53 -9.89 10.51
C THR A 65 6.64 -10.89 10.85
N GLY A 66 6.94 -11.04 12.13
CA GLY A 66 7.74 -12.16 12.58
C GLY A 66 6.92 -13.45 12.55
N GLN A 67 7.61 -14.60 12.44
CA GLN A 67 7.00 -15.91 12.50
C GLN A 67 7.86 -16.82 13.39
N VAL A 68 7.30 -17.93 13.86
CA VAL A 68 8.05 -19.01 14.52
C VAL A 68 9.14 -19.54 13.59
N ASN A 69 10.11 -20.30 14.12
CA ASN A 69 11.12 -20.90 13.26
C ASN A 69 10.47 -21.83 12.21
N THR A 70 11.11 -21.97 11.05
CA THR A 70 10.57 -22.79 9.96
C THR A 70 10.24 -24.22 10.40
N TYR A 71 11.07 -24.84 11.25
CA TYR A 71 10.83 -26.18 11.79
C TYR A 71 9.69 -26.27 12.84
N GLU A 72 9.27 -25.13 13.39
CA GLU A 72 8.14 -25.02 14.32
C GLU A 72 6.84 -24.65 13.61
N TYR A 73 6.88 -24.32 12.33
CA TYR A 73 5.70 -23.95 11.56
C TYR A 73 4.93 -25.19 11.13
N LYS A 74 3.60 -25.14 11.26
CA LYS A 74 2.75 -26.32 11.04
C LYS A 74 2.67 -26.77 9.57
N TYR A 75 2.86 -25.87 8.61
CA TYR A 75 2.62 -26.11 7.17
C TYR A 75 1.29 -26.87 6.96
N ASP A 76 1.31 -28.02 6.28
CA ASP A 76 0.12 -28.83 5.99
C ASP A 76 -0.23 -29.84 7.10
N LYS A 77 0.42 -29.78 8.27
CA LYS A 77 0.10 -30.68 9.37
C LYS A 77 -1.32 -30.44 9.89
N PRO A 78 -2.10 -31.48 10.21
CA PRO A 78 -3.49 -31.35 10.66
C PRO A 78 -3.60 -30.93 12.13
N VAL A 79 -2.88 -29.90 12.51
CA VAL A 79 -2.90 -29.28 13.84
C VAL A 79 -3.28 -27.80 13.70
N ARG A 80 -3.84 -27.22 14.77
CA ARG A 80 -4.18 -25.79 14.76
C ARG A 80 -2.93 -24.92 14.81
N GLN A 81 -1.94 -25.32 15.58
CA GLN A 81 -0.71 -24.60 15.89
C GLN A 81 0.36 -25.60 16.30
N GLN A 82 1.61 -25.41 15.90
CA GLN A 82 2.76 -26.19 16.34
C GLN A 82 3.72 -25.34 17.18
N GLY A 83 4.11 -24.18 16.70
CA GLY A 83 4.95 -23.22 17.43
C GLY A 83 4.14 -22.26 18.30
N PHE A 84 4.76 -21.71 19.34
CA PHE A 84 4.10 -20.72 20.20
C PHE A 84 3.83 -19.42 19.46
N GLN A 85 2.59 -18.96 19.46
CA GLN A 85 2.13 -17.79 18.70
C GLN A 85 2.27 -17.92 17.17
N GLU A 86 2.39 -19.13 16.65
CA GLU A 86 2.30 -19.38 15.22
C GLU A 86 0.93 -18.93 14.70
N THR A 87 0.93 -18.21 13.59
CA THR A 87 -0.30 -17.77 12.93
C THR A 87 -0.06 -17.72 11.41
N ASP A 88 -0.96 -18.33 10.65
CA ASP A 88 -0.93 -18.21 9.19
C ASP A 88 -1.49 -16.84 8.74
N ILE A 89 -0.73 -15.80 9.04
CA ILE A 89 -1.12 -14.44 8.72
C ILE A 89 -1.23 -14.22 7.21
N VAL A 90 -0.41 -14.91 6.42
CA VAL A 90 -0.43 -14.81 4.95
C VAL A 90 -1.80 -15.17 4.40
N SER A 91 -2.37 -16.31 4.83
CA SER A 91 -3.72 -16.71 4.42
C SER A 91 -4.80 -15.75 4.93
N MET A 92 -4.63 -15.21 6.14
CA MET A 92 -5.61 -14.31 6.76
C MET A 92 -5.72 -12.98 6.02
N VAL A 93 -4.61 -12.42 5.51
CA VAL A 93 -4.59 -11.12 4.84
C VAL A 93 -4.66 -11.19 3.31
N LYS A 94 -4.71 -12.38 2.74
CA LYS A 94 -4.67 -12.60 1.29
C LYS A 94 -5.71 -11.80 0.51
N SER A 95 -6.89 -11.59 1.08
CA SER A 95 -7.98 -10.85 0.43
C SER A 95 -7.85 -9.32 0.54
N VAL A 96 -6.98 -8.83 1.42
CA VAL A 96 -6.77 -7.40 1.71
C VAL A 96 -5.32 -6.98 1.53
N THR A 97 -4.58 -7.70 0.71
CA THR A 97 -3.21 -7.35 0.29
C THR A 97 -3.05 -7.60 -1.21
N LYS A 98 -2.15 -6.87 -1.84
CA LYS A 98 -1.76 -7.14 -3.23
C LYS A 98 -0.80 -8.32 -3.34
N TYR A 99 -0.03 -8.54 -2.30
CA TYR A 99 0.93 -9.64 -2.18
C TYR A 99 1.14 -9.99 -0.72
N ALA A 100 1.15 -11.27 -0.40
CA ALA A 100 1.51 -11.76 0.93
C ALA A 100 2.31 -13.04 0.79
N LYS A 101 3.45 -13.15 1.50
CA LYS A 101 4.38 -14.28 1.36
C LYS A 101 5.06 -14.59 2.68
N LEU A 102 5.08 -15.89 3.03
CA LEU A 102 5.99 -16.45 4.03
C LEU A 102 7.35 -16.69 3.34
N ILE A 103 8.42 -16.18 3.91
CA ILE A 103 9.78 -16.35 3.40
C ILE A 103 10.45 -17.47 4.17
N ASP A 104 10.56 -18.63 3.57
CA ASP A 104 11.11 -19.85 4.19
C ASP A 104 12.57 -20.15 3.83
N LYS A 105 13.20 -19.26 3.03
CA LYS A 105 14.61 -19.31 2.67
C LYS A 105 15.23 -17.91 2.72
N ALA A 106 16.36 -17.79 3.40
CA ALA A 106 17.02 -16.49 3.56
C ALA A 106 17.56 -15.92 2.25
N GLU A 107 17.95 -16.78 1.30
CA GLU A 107 18.40 -16.37 -0.03
C GLU A 107 17.32 -15.68 -0.86
N ASP A 108 16.05 -15.92 -0.59
CA ASP A 108 14.92 -15.33 -1.33
C ASP A 108 14.55 -13.94 -0.84
N ILE A 109 15.11 -13.47 0.29
CA ILE A 109 14.68 -12.22 0.94
C ILE A 109 14.77 -11.01 0.02
N LYS A 110 15.84 -10.88 -0.75
CA LYS A 110 16.02 -9.75 -1.66
C LYS A 110 14.99 -9.77 -2.79
N TYR A 111 14.80 -10.95 -3.40
CA TYR A 111 13.83 -11.13 -4.48
C TYR A 111 12.42 -10.81 -4.01
N GLU A 112 12.02 -11.35 -2.87
CA GLU A 112 10.67 -11.19 -2.33
C GLU A 112 10.41 -9.76 -1.84
N LEU A 113 11.42 -9.10 -1.26
CA LEU A 113 11.32 -7.70 -0.86
C LEU A 113 11.18 -6.77 -2.06
N ASP A 114 12.06 -6.91 -3.06
CA ASP A 114 12.00 -6.12 -4.29
C ASP A 114 10.65 -6.31 -5.00
N LYS A 115 10.18 -7.57 -5.08
CA LYS A 115 8.89 -7.93 -5.68
C LYS A 115 7.71 -7.34 -4.92
N ALA A 116 7.73 -7.43 -3.59
CA ALA A 116 6.68 -6.87 -2.74
C ALA A 116 6.57 -5.35 -2.93
N LEU A 117 7.70 -4.63 -2.90
CA LEU A 117 7.74 -3.19 -3.15
C LEU A 117 7.27 -2.82 -4.56
N TYR A 118 7.73 -3.56 -5.57
CA TYR A 118 7.27 -3.37 -6.94
C TYR A 118 5.73 -3.53 -7.05
N ILE A 119 5.17 -4.59 -6.46
CA ILE A 119 3.73 -4.84 -6.48
C ILE A 119 2.96 -3.76 -5.70
N ALA A 120 3.47 -3.34 -4.53
CA ALA A 120 2.84 -2.29 -3.72
C ALA A 120 2.68 -0.98 -4.49
N LEU A 121 3.69 -0.63 -5.28
CA LEU A 121 3.78 0.65 -6.00
C LEU A 121 3.22 0.62 -7.42
N SER A 122 3.02 -0.58 -8.01
CA SER A 122 2.59 -0.75 -9.40
C SER A 122 1.08 -0.68 -9.57
N GLY A 123 0.61 -0.08 -10.66
CA GLY A 123 -0.81 0.02 -10.99
C GLY A 123 -1.61 0.72 -9.88
N ARG A 124 -2.75 0.15 -9.47
CA ARG A 124 -3.43 0.60 -8.26
C ARG A 124 -2.58 0.21 -7.06
N LYS A 125 -2.03 1.20 -6.36
CA LYS A 125 -1.19 1.00 -5.17
C LYS A 125 -1.93 0.23 -4.08
N GLY A 126 -1.21 -0.34 -3.12
CA GLY A 126 -1.84 -1.04 -1.99
C GLY A 126 -0.84 -1.81 -1.14
N PRO A 127 -1.29 -2.36 -0.01
CA PRO A 127 -0.45 -3.03 0.96
C PRO A 127 0.08 -4.38 0.48
N VAL A 128 1.24 -4.73 1.00
CA VAL A 128 1.88 -6.05 0.84
C VAL A 128 2.38 -6.54 2.20
N LEU A 129 2.50 -7.86 2.38
CA LEU A 129 2.97 -8.45 3.62
C LEU A 129 4.06 -9.49 3.36
N LEU A 130 5.13 -9.42 4.13
CA LEU A 130 6.18 -10.43 4.21
C LEU A 130 6.23 -11.00 5.62
N ASP A 131 6.08 -12.32 5.75
CA ASP A 131 6.13 -13.03 7.02
C ASP A 131 7.48 -13.74 7.16
N LEU A 132 8.25 -13.39 8.20
CA LEU A 132 9.66 -13.74 8.34
C LEU A 132 9.88 -14.66 9.55
N PRO A 133 10.15 -15.96 9.34
CA PRO A 133 10.53 -16.87 10.41
C PRO A 133 11.81 -16.42 11.14
N MET A 134 11.86 -16.74 12.45
CA MET A 134 12.93 -16.29 13.33
C MET A 134 14.31 -16.85 12.96
N ASP A 135 14.38 -18.09 12.52
CA ASP A 135 15.60 -18.71 12.01
C ASP A 135 16.08 -18.01 10.73
N ILE A 136 15.20 -17.72 9.80
CA ILE A 136 15.51 -16.98 8.58
C ILE A 136 16.04 -15.57 8.88
N GLN A 137 15.46 -14.88 9.88
CA GLN A 137 15.94 -13.54 10.30
C GLN A 137 17.35 -13.56 10.90
N ARG A 138 17.82 -14.71 11.36
CA ARG A 138 19.15 -14.89 11.99
C ARG A 138 20.19 -15.47 11.05
N GLU A 139 19.78 -15.90 9.88
CA GLU A 139 20.69 -16.47 8.89
C GLU A 139 21.63 -15.38 8.31
N GLU A 140 22.89 -15.72 8.16
CA GLU A 140 23.84 -14.82 7.54
C GLU A 140 23.71 -14.88 6.02
N ILE A 141 23.52 -13.73 5.41
CA ILE A 141 23.41 -13.57 3.96
C ILE A 141 24.44 -12.58 3.43
N ASN A 142 24.86 -12.77 2.19
CA ASN A 142 25.63 -11.76 1.47
C ASN A 142 24.69 -11.01 0.49
N PRO A 143 24.29 -9.78 0.80
CA PRO A 143 23.31 -9.04 -0.02
C PRO A 143 23.74 -8.84 -1.48
N GLU A 144 25.05 -8.83 -1.76
CA GLU A 144 25.59 -8.60 -3.11
C GLU A 144 25.43 -9.82 -4.03
N THR A 145 25.30 -11.01 -3.44
CA THR A 145 25.12 -12.26 -4.21
C THR A 145 23.67 -12.65 -4.39
N LEU A 146 22.74 -11.98 -3.69
CA LEU A 146 21.33 -12.27 -3.77
C LEU A 146 20.73 -11.75 -5.08
N ILE A 147 19.88 -12.59 -5.67
CA ILE A 147 19.15 -12.24 -6.88
C ILE A 147 17.99 -11.31 -6.47
N GLY A 148 17.95 -10.12 -7.08
CA GLY A 148 16.83 -9.20 -6.92
C GLY A 148 15.69 -9.50 -7.90
N TYR A 149 14.52 -8.91 -7.66
CA TYR A 149 13.41 -8.92 -8.60
C TYR A 149 13.50 -7.70 -9.53
N SER A 150 13.60 -7.95 -10.83
CA SER A 150 13.42 -6.91 -11.84
C SER A 150 12.00 -7.02 -12.38
N GLY A 151 11.09 -6.18 -11.89
CA GLY A 151 9.75 -6.08 -12.45
C GLY A 151 9.79 -5.80 -13.94
N GLU A 152 8.88 -6.39 -14.70
CA GLU A 152 8.65 -5.94 -16.06
C GLU A 152 8.31 -4.46 -16.04
N SER A 153 8.97 -3.66 -16.86
CA SER A 153 8.60 -2.25 -17.03
C SER A 153 7.13 -2.21 -17.44
N ILE A 154 6.25 -1.95 -16.47
CA ILE A 154 4.82 -1.72 -16.77
C ILE A 154 4.75 -0.34 -17.43
N LEU A 155 5.22 -0.25 -18.66
CA LEU A 155 4.83 0.79 -19.60
C LEU A 155 3.38 0.49 -20.06
N ASN A 156 2.50 0.16 -19.13
CA ASN A 156 1.08 0.26 -19.34
C ASN A 156 0.69 1.73 -19.19
N ASN A 157 1.18 2.55 -20.11
CA ASN A 157 0.38 3.70 -20.51
C ASN A 157 -0.88 3.08 -21.15
N PRO A 158 -2.02 3.05 -20.46
CA PRO A 158 -3.26 2.67 -21.13
C PRO A 158 -3.32 3.58 -22.36
N LEU A 159 -3.62 2.99 -23.52
CA LEU A 159 -3.90 3.79 -24.71
C LEU A 159 -5.07 4.69 -24.34
N ILE A 160 -4.74 5.93 -23.92
CA ILE A 160 -5.76 6.90 -23.55
C ILE A 160 -6.42 7.30 -24.85
N ALA A 161 -7.71 7.04 -24.97
CA ALA A 161 -8.51 7.41 -26.12
C ALA A 161 -8.80 8.93 -26.10
N TRP A 162 -7.73 9.75 -26.24
CA TRP A 162 -7.82 11.22 -26.14
C TRP A 162 -8.89 11.80 -27.05
N GLU A 163 -9.01 11.29 -28.28
CA GLU A 163 -9.98 11.77 -29.22
C GLU A 163 -11.43 11.48 -28.78
N GLU A 164 -11.67 10.30 -28.22
CA GLU A 164 -12.97 9.94 -27.67
C GLU A 164 -13.34 10.82 -26.48
N ILE A 165 -12.39 11.06 -25.56
CA ILE A 165 -12.58 11.97 -24.43
C ILE A 165 -12.90 13.39 -24.92
N ARG A 166 -12.15 13.89 -25.90
CA ARG A 166 -12.38 15.21 -26.50
C ARG A 166 -13.79 15.34 -27.08
N LEU A 167 -14.21 14.34 -27.87
CA LEU A 167 -15.54 14.32 -28.49
C LEU A 167 -16.66 14.26 -27.43
N LEU A 168 -16.49 13.47 -26.37
CA LEU A 168 -17.44 13.41 -25.26
C LEU A 168 -17.55 14.76 -24.55
N MET A 169 -16.41 15.44 -24.29
CA MET A 169 -16.42 16.75 -23.67
C MET A 169 -17.10 17.81 -24.55
N GLU A 170 -16.79 17.85 -25.85
CA GLU A 170 -17.37 18.80 -26.79
C GLU A 170 -18.87 18.60 -27.04
N SER A 171 -19.33 17.34 -27.00
CA SER A 171 -20.75 17.02 -27.16
C SER A 171 -21.57 17.15 -25.87
N SER A 172 -20.90 17.28 -24.73
CA SER A 172 -21.57 17.35 -23.44
C SER A 172 -22.18 18.74 -23.19
N HIS A 173 -23.45 18.77 -22.87
CA HIS A 173 -24.14 20.02 -22.48
C HIS A 173 -23.97 20.35 -20.99
N ARG A 174 -23.61 19.39 -20.16
CA ARG A 174 -23.48 19.54 -18.69
C ARG A 174 -22.31 18.72 -18.16
N PRO A 175 -21.08 19.04 -18.59
CA PRO A 175 -19.92 18.32 -18.12
C PRO A 175 -19.68 18.61 -16.63
N MET A 176 -19.22 17.59 -15.87
CA MET A 176 -18.84 17.71 -14.48
C MET A 176 -17.60 16.84 -14.23
N LEU A 177 -16.69 17.30 -13.37
CA LEU A 177 -15.53 16.54 -12.97
C LEU A 177 -15.73 15.92 -11.58
N LEU A 178 -15.53 14.62 -11.49
CA LEU A 178 -15.43 13.90 -10.21
C LEU A 178 -13.94 13.60 -9.94
N LEU A 179 -13.38 14.20 -8.89
CA LEU A 179 -12.02 14.00 -8.46
C LEU A 179 -11.95 12.95 -7.34
N GLY A 180 -11.22 11.89 -7.57
CA GLY A 180 -10.96 10.83 -6.59
C GLY A 180 -9.54 10.90 -6.03
N ALA A 181 -9.18 9.95 -5.15
CA ALA A 181 -7.86 9.86 -4.52
C ALA A 181 -6.69 9.84 -5.52
N GLY A 182 -6.89 9.26 -6.70
CA GLY A 182 -5.84 9.20 -7.74
C GLY A 182 -5.37 10.57 -8.23
N CYS A 183 -6.22 11.59 -8.12
CA CYS A 183 -5.87 12.96 -8.51
C CYS A 183 -4.90 13.61 -7.53
N CYS A 184 -4.90 13.22 -6.24
CA CYS A 184 -4.03 13.81 -5.22
C CYS A 184 -2.53 13.52 -5.45
N ASN A 185 -2.20 12.56 -6.29
CA ASN A 185 -0.84 12.21 -6.68
C ASN A 185 -0.44 12.75 -8.07
N SER A 186 -1.30 13.54 -8.71
CA SER A 186 -1.03 14.17 -10.01
C SER A 186 -0.41 15.54 -9.85
N ASP A 187 -0.06 16.19 -10.97
CA ASP A 187 0.32 17.61 -10.97
C ASP A 187 -0.90 18.48 -10.63
N MET A 188 -1.02 18.81 -9.33
CA MET A 188 -2.14 19.57 -8.80
C MET A 188 -2.23 20.97 -9.40
N VAL A 189 -1.09 21.58 -9.75
CA VAL A 189 -1.06 22.92 -10.36
C VAL A 189 -1.69 22.86 -11.76
N LEU A 190 -1.28 21.87 -12.54
CA LEU A 190 -1.80 21.67 -13.90
C LEU A 190 -3.29 21.32 -13.86
N LEU A 191 -3.71 20.46 -12.94
CA LEU A 191 -5.12 20.07 -12.80
C LEU A 191 -5.99 21.26 -12.41
N ASN A 192 -5.59 22.05 -11.41
CA ASN A 192 -6.33 23.24 -10.99
C ASN A 192 -6.39 24.32 -12.07
N ASP A 193 -5.30 24.54 -12.80
CA ASP A 193 -5.29 25.47 -13.93
C ASP A 193 -6.27 25.03 -15.04
N PHE A 194 -6.25 23.74 -15.38
CA PHE A 194 -7.20 23.18 -16.35
C PHE A 194 -8.65 23.38 -15.90
N ILE A 195 -8.97 23.03 -14.66
CA ILE A 195 -10.33 23.14 -14.10
C ILE A 195 -10.82 24.60 -14.15
N ARG A 196 -10.00 25.54 -13.68
CA ARG A 196 -10.33 26.97 -13.61
C ARG A 196 -10.46 27.58 -15.00
N ARG A 197 -9.61 27.20 -15.94
CA ARG A 197 -9.64 27.68 -17.31
C ARG A 197 -10.91 27.28 -18.07
N HIS A 198 -11.41 26.09 -17.80
CA HIS A 198 -12.61 25.56 -18.46
C HIS A 198 -13.89 25.74 -17.64
N HIS A 199 -13.81 26.31 -16.45
CA HIS A 199 -14.95 26.57 -15.56
C HIS A 199 -15.78 25.31 -15.24
N PHE A 200 -15.14 24.14 -15.14
CA PHE A 200 -15.86 22.90 -14.82
C PHE A 200 -16.48 22.94 -13.43
N PRO A 201 -17.74 22.51 -13.27
CA PRO A 201 -18.27 22.10 -11.99
C PRO A 201 -17.48 20.90 -11.46
N VAL A 202 -17.08 20.94 -10.19
CA VAL A 202 -16.25 19.91 -9.57
C VAL A 202 -16.92 19.36 -8.33
N ILE A 203 -16.91 18.04 -8.23
CA ILE A 203 -17.24 17.29 -7.02
C ILE A 203 -16.05 16.39 -6.65
N THR A 204 -15.92 16.06 -5.39
CA THR A 204 -14.87 15.16 -4.92
C THR A 204 -15.46 13.92 -4.25
N SER A 205 -14.71 12.80 -4.32
CA SER A 205 -14.93 11.70 -3.36
C SER A 205 -14.34 12.09 -2.00
N LEU A 206 -14.65 11.32 -0.94
CA LEU A 206 -14.06 11.53 0.39
C LEU A 206 -12.52 11.56 0.31
N MET A 207 -11.92 10.60 -0.38
CA MET A 207 -10.46 10.49 -0.55
C MET A 207 -9.89 11.44 -1.61
N GLY A 208 -10.74 12.14 -2.34
CA GLY A 208 -10.37 13.18 -3.30
C GLY A 208 -10.42 14.60 -2.72
N ARG A 209 -10.81 14.76 -1.44
CA ARG A 209 -10.76 16.07 -0.79
C ARG A 209 -9.33 16.62 -0.78
N GLY A 210 -9.21 17.92 -1.00
CA GLY A 210 -7.91 18.57 -1.18
C GLY A 210 -7.36 18.53 -2.61
N ALA A 211 -7.97 17.77 -3.53
CA ALA A 211 -7.59 17.78 -4.94
C ALA A 211 -7.92 19.12 -5.65
N ILE A 212 -8.77 19.94 -5.06
CA ILE A 212 -9.07 21.29 -5.50
C ILE A 212 -9.27 22.19 -4.27
N ASP A 213 -8.99 23.47 -4.42
CA ASP A 213 -9.33 24.47 -3.42
C ASP A 213 -10.85 24.58 -3.30
N GLU A 214 -11.38 24.30 -2.10
CA GLU A 214 -12.82 24.32 -1.81
C GLU A 214 -13.43 25.73 -1.92
N THR A 215 -12.62 26.79 -2.04
CA THR A 215 -13.08 28.16 -2.31
C THR A 215 -13.32 28.43 -3.81
N TYR A 216 -13.11 27.44 -4.68
CA TYR A 216 -13.41 27.57 -6.10
C TYR A 216 -14.92 27.68 -6.32
N ASP A 217 -15.37 28.73 -7.05
CA ASP A 217 -16.79 29.06 -7.22
C ASP A 217 -17.66 27.94 -7.77
N ASN A 218 -17.09 27.06 -8.59
CA ASN A 218 -17.78 25.92 -9.15
C ASN A 218 -17.49 24.59 -8.40
N TYR A 219 -16.90 24.64 -7.21
CA TYR A 219 -16.83 23.47 -6.33
C TYR A 219 -18.19 23.23 -5.69
N ILE A 220 -18.80 22.09 -6.00
CA ILE A 220 -20.17 21.77 -5.56
C ILE A 220 -20.16 21.09 -4.18
N GLY A 221 -19.09 20.31 -3.91
CA GLY A 221 -18.95 19.60 -2.64
C GLY A 221 -18.44 18.17 -2.82
N MET A 222 -18.57 17.38 -1.75
CA MET A 222 -18.18 15.97 -1.71
C MET A 222 -19.40 15.09 -2.01
N ILE A 223 -19.18 14.03 -2.79
CA ILE A 223 -20.24 13.00 -2.99
C ILE A 223 -20.20 11.96 -1.89
N GLY A 224 -21.35 11.38 -1.58
CA GLY A 224 -21.51 10.29 -0.62
C GLY A 224 -22.69 10.51 0.30
N SER A 225 -22.88 9.58 1.24
CA SER A 225 -24.00 9.64 2.21
C SER A 225 -23.91 10.83 3.18
N TYR A 226 -22.78 11.50 3.22
CA TYR A 226 -22.48 12.63 4.12
C TYR A 226 -21.99 13.87 3.34
N GLY A 227 -22.11 13.88 2.03
CA GLY A 227 -21.72 15.00 1.16
C GLY A 227 -22.85 15.97 0.87
#